data_0f290044f35dbb69c080bb25fdb0c62c
#
_entry.id   0f290044f35dbb69c080bb25fdb0c62c
#
_cell.length_a   1.000
_cell.length_b   1.000
_cell.length_c   1.000
_cell.angle_alpha   90.00
_cell.angle_beta   90.00
_cell.angle_gamma   90.00
#
_symmetry.space_group_name_H-M   'P 1'
#
loop_
_entity.id
_entity.type
_entity.pdbx_description
1 polymer ?
#
loop_
_entity_poly.entity_id
_entity_poly.type
_entity_poly.pdbx_seq_one_letter_code
_entity_poly.pdbx_strand_id
1 'polypeptide(L)'
;MEVIYIASLDSRVKKKNVDSGKTRTKASGKNKKNSKTKRTKKNKRPRKVFRLCILFLLITFLYTSTNLFRYFDNLEKQILVESNKSKQEFIDSLKDISIVEYRKSGLLPSVTISQAILESNWGRSKLTRDANNLYGIKADSSWHGDKVLFNTKEYYNSHVNAYFRKYPSWADSVSDRTDFLMKNRRYLKAGLFESNTYRAQAQALEDAGYATTTNSKGKKIYADKLISIIKSYDLYEIDYMVKPK
;
A
#
# COMPACT_ATOMS: atom_id res chain seq x y z
N MET A 1 16.06 10.14 -19.29
CA MET A 1 15.12 10.70 -18.31
C MET A 1 14.50 9.50 -17.59
N GLU A 2 14.75 9.36 -16.31
CA GLU A 2 14.25 8.26 -15.50
C GLU A 2 12.95 8.67 -14.83
N VAL A 3 11.97 7.80 -14.85
CA VAL A 3 10.77 7.91 -14.02
C VAL A 3 11.13 7.32 -12.66
N ILE A 4 10.95 8.09 -11.59
CA ILE A 4 11.31 7.64 -10.24
C ILE A 4 10.12 6.91 -9.65
N TYR A 5 10.39 5.68 -9.22
CA TYR A 5 9.48 4.90 -8.39
C TYR A 5 9.42 5.50 -6.98
N ILE A 6 8.30 6.10 -6.61
CA ILE A 6 8.04 6.53 -5.23
C ILE A 6 7.55 5.32 -4.46
N ALA A 7 8.48 4.56 -3.88
CA ALA A 7 8.14 3.46 -2.99
C ALA A 7 7.37 4.00 -1.78
N SER A 8 6.18 3.46 -1.54
CA SER A 8 5.44 3.71 -0.31
C SER A 8 6.26 3.18 0.88
N LEU A 9 6.48 4.04 1.87
CA LEU A 9 7.15 3.69 3.12
C LEU A 9 6.28 2.70 3.89
N ASP A 10 6.73 1.45 3.93
CA ASP A 10 6.26 0.44 4.88
C ASP A 10 6.75 0.80 6.28
N SER A 11 5.86 1.32 7.11
CA SER A 11 6.14 1.70 8.49
C SER A 11 6.25 0.46 9.37
N ARG A 12 7.44 -0.15 9.45
CA ARG A 12 7.75 -1.17 10.47
C ARG A 12 7.85 -0.52 11.85
N VAL A 13 6.81 -0.70 12.63
CA VAL A 13 6.82 -0.42 14.08
C VAL A 13 7.80 -1.38 14.75
N LYS A 14 8.97 -0.88 15.15
CA LYS A 14 9.91 -1.60 16.02
C LYS A 14 9.32 -1.67 17.43
N LYS A 15 8.92 -2.87 17.88
CA LYS A 15 8.69 -3.15 19.30
C LYS A 15 10.00 -3.03 20.07
N LYS A 16 10.10 -2.06 20.97
CA LYS A 16 11.14 -1.98 22.00
C LYS A 16 10.85 -3.03 23.08
N ASN A 17 11.74 -4.00 23.23
CA ASN A 17 11.79 -4.87 24.40
C ASN A 17 12.29 -4.05 25.59
N VAL A 18 11.48 -3.97 26.63
CA VAL A 18 11.89 -3.44 27.94
C VAL A 18 12.38 -4.61 28.77
N ASP A 19 13.67 -4.61 29.03
CA ASP A 19 14.37 -5.56 29.91
C ASP A 19 14.13 -5.15 31.37
N SER A 20 13.51 -6.04 32.16
CA SER A 20 13.27 -5.81 33.57
C SER A 20 14.35 -6.49 34.39
N GLY A 21 15.32 -5.69 34.85
CA GLY A 21 16.39 -6.10 35.76
C GLY A 21 15.87 -6.57 37.12
N LYS A 22 16.27 -7.78 37.49
CA LYS A 22 16.15 -8.32 38.86
C LYS A 22 17.16 -7.66 39.79
N THR A 23 16.71 -7.01 40.81
CA THR A 23 17.53 -6.70 41.97
C THR A 23 17.13 -7.57 43.16
N ARG A 24 18.07 -8.38 43.61
CA ARG A 24 18.06 -9.13 44.89
C ARG A 24 18.54 -8.23 45.98
N THR A 25 17.80 -8.12 47.08
CA THR A 25 18.35 -7.70 48.37
C THR A 25 18.01 -8.70 49.47
N LYS A 26 19.08 -9.15 50.16
CA LYS A 26 19.09 -9.93 51.40
C LYS A 26 18.92 -9.00 52.59
N ALA A 27 18.30 -9.46 53.65
CA ALA A 27 18.78 -9.52 55.01
C ALA A 27 17.59 -9.50 55.97
N SER A 28 17.47 -10.49 56.81
CA SER A 28 17.97 -10.60 58.19
C SER A 28 17.14 -9.82 59.24
N GLY A 29 16.63 -10.57 60.23
CA GLY A 29 16.27 -9.98 61.50
C GLY A 29 15.11 -10.68 62.23
N LYS A 30 15.46 -11.64 63.09
CA LYS A 30 14.58 -12.24 64.12
C LYS A 30 14.03 -11.17 65.07
N ASN A 31 12.74 -11.22 65.40
CA ASN A 31 12.31 -10.98 66.75
C ASN A 31 10.97 -11.68 67.04
N LYS A 32 11.03 -12.62 68.00
CA LYS A 32 9.87 -13.28 68.60
C LYS A 32 9.23 -12.29 69.64
N LYS A 33 7.94 -11.98 69.46
CA LYS A 33 7.08 -11.56 70.59
C LYS A 33 5.78 -12.35 70.50
N ASN A 34 5.57 -13.17 71.53
CA ASN A 34 4.32 -13.85 71.81
C ASN A 34 3.20 -12.84 72.05
N SER A 35 2.16 -12.87 71.25
CA SER A 35 0.88 -12.24 71.50
C SER A 35 -0.23 -13.28 71.42
N LYS A 36 -0.98 -13.42 72.50
CA LYS A 36 -2.14 -14.31 72.60
C LYS A 36 -3.19 -13.90 71.61
N THR A 37 -3.35 -14.70 70.57
CA THR A 37 -4.35 -14.49 69.51
C THR A 37 -5.74 -14.89 70.04
N LYS A 38 -6.63 -13.90 70.15
CA LYS A 38 -8.08 -14.12 70.31
C LYS A 38 -8.53 -14.87 69.02
N ARG A 39 -9.05 -16.08 69.19
CA ARG A 39 -9.72 -16.87 68.15
C ARG A 39 -10.94 -16.11 67.64
N THR A 40 -10.81 -15.34 66.62
CA THR A 40 -11.94 -14.85 65.81
C THR A 40 -12.57 -16.03 65.07
N LYS A 41 -13.85 -16.27 65.35
CA LYS A 41 -14.65 -17.25 64.60
C LYS A 41 -14.57 -16.90 63.09
N LYS A 42 -13.83 -17.70 62.33
CA LYS A 42 -13.78 -17.62 60.88
C LYS A 42 -15.15 -17.98 60.32
N ASN A 43 -15.95 -16.98 59.92
CA ASN A 43 -17.18 -17.17 59.16
C ASN A 43 -16.83 -17.91 57.90
N LYS A 44 -17.11 -19.20 57.81
CA LYS A 44 -16.98 -20.01 56.59
C LYS A 44 -18.06 -19.54 55.65
N ARG A 45 -17.76 -18.52 54.84
CA ARG A 45 -18.62 -18.18 53.68
C ARG A 45 -18.85 -19.44 52.84
N PRO A 46 -20.09 -19.77 52.46
CA PRO A 46 -20.39 -21.04 51.81
C PRO A 46 -19.61 -21.12 50.50
N ARG A 47 -18.71 -22.09 50.38
CA ARG A 47 -17.89 -22.37 49.20
C ARG A 47 -18.73 -22.45 47.89
N LYS A 48 -20.03 -22.74 48.02
CA LYS A 48 -20.99 -22.79 46.90
C LYS A 48 -21.24 -21.39 46.30
N VAL A 49 -21.45 -20.35 47.09
CA VAL A 49 -21.70 -18.98 46.58
C VAL A 49 -20.46 -18.45 45.87
N PHE A 50 -19.27 -18.71 46.39
CA PHE A 50 -18.02 -18.30 45.73
C PHE A 50 -17.83 -18.97 44.38
N ARG A 51 -18.15 -20.27 44.23
CA ARG A 51 -18.11 -20.98 42.97
C ARG A 51 -19.13 -20.44 41.97
N LEU A 52 -20.32 -20.08 42.37
CA LEU A 52 -21.34 -19.45 41.53
C LEU A 52 -20.92 -18.08 41.04
N CYS A 53 -20.27 -17.26 41.89
CA CYS A 53 -19.73 -15.98 41.47
C CYS A 53 -18.63 -16.13 40.43
N ILE A 54 -17.72 -17.10 40.57
CA ILE A 54 -16.67 -17.39 39.56
C ILE A 54 -17.31 -17.84 38.23
N LEU A 55 -18.29 -18.73 38.30
CA LEU A 55 -18.98 -19.19 37.09
C LEU A 55 -19.69 -18.04 36.37
N PHE A 56 -20.36 -17.16 37.11
CA PHE A 56 -20.98 -15.95 36.55
C PHE A 56 -19.97 -15.03 35.88
N LEU A 57 -18.82 -14.79 36.52
CA LEU A 57 -17.73 -14.00 35.95
C LEU A 57 -17.15 -14.63 34.67
N LEU A 58 -17.01 -15.95 34.62
CA LEU A 58 -16.55 -16.66 33.44
C LEU A 58 -17.55 -16.55 32.28
N ILE A 59 -18.85 -16.69 32.57
CA ILE A 59 -19.91 -16.56 31.56
C ILE A 59 -19.94 -15.12 31.01
N THR A 60 -19.88 -14.11 31.88
CA THR A 60 -19.85 -12.71 31.44
C THR A 60 -18.58 -12.40 30.62
N PHE A 61 -17.44 -12.92 31.03
CA PHE A 61 -16.18 -12.78 30.29
C PHE A 61 -16.29 -13.44 28.91
N LEU A 62 -16.79 -14.66 28.81
CA LEU A 62 -17.01 -15.35 27.54
C LEU A 62 -17.99 -14.57 26.64
N TYR A 63 -19.09 -14.09 27.18
CA TYR A 63 -20.08 -13.31 26.46
C TYR A 63 -19.47 -12.00 25.92
N THR A 64 -18.74 -11.27 26.75
CA THR A 64 -18.09 -10.01 26.34
C THR A 64 -16.98 -10.26 25.31
N SER A 65 -16.19 -11.31 25.47
CA SER A 65 -15.13 -11.66 24.51
C SER A 65 -15.68 -12.06 23.14
N THR A 66 -16.77 -12.84 23.10
CA THR A 66 -17.41 -13.22 21.82
C THR A 66 -18.02 -12.02 21.10
N ASN A 67 -18.66 -11.10 21.84
CA ASN A 67 -19.20 -9.87 21.24
C ASN A 67 -18.11 -8.96 20.73
N LEU A 68 -17.01 -8.83 21.46
CA LEU A 68 -15.84 -8.05 21.04
C LEU A 68 -15.22 -8.64 19.77
N PHE A 69 -15.05 -9.96 19.72
CA PHE A 69 -14.57 -10.65 18.53
C PHE A 69 -15.47 -10.40 17.31
N ARG A 70 -16.78 -10.53 17.45
CA ARG A 70 -17.75 -10.23 16.37
C ARG A 70 -17.67 -8.77 15.91
N TYR A 71 -17.48 -7.83 16.84
CA TYR A 71 -17.31 -6.42 16.52
C TYR A 71 -16.07 -6.19 15.65
N PHE A 72 -14.92 -6.77 16.01
CA PHE A 72 -13.70 -6.64 15.21
C PHE A 72 -13.80 -7.32 13.84
N ASP A 73 -14.41 -8.51 13.75
CA ASP A 73 -14.67 -9.20 12.47
C ASP A 73 -15.54 -8.36 11.53
N ASN A 74 -16.60 -7.76 12.07
CA ASN A 74 -17.47 -6.87 11.27
C ASN A 74 -16.73 -5.60 10.83
N LEU A 75 -15.91 -5.01 11.71
CA LEU A 75 -15.11 -3.82 11.39
C LEU A 75 -14.10 -4.12 10.28
N GLU A 76 -13.42 -5.26 10.36
CA GLU A 76 -12.47 -5.71 9.32
C GLU A 76 -13.17 -5.88 7.96
N LYS A 77 -14.34 -6.53 7.95
CA LYS A 77 -15.16 -6.67 6.73
C LYS A 77 -15.57 -5.33 6.13
N GLN A 78 -16.00 -4.37 6.96
CA GLN A 78 -16.36 -3.03 6.50
C GLN A 78 -15.15 -2.30 5.89
N ILE A 79 -13.97 -2.37 6.53
CA ILE A 79 -12.74 -1.77 6.01
C ILE A 79 -12.35 -2.39 4.66
N LEU A 80 -12.46 -3.70 4.51
CA LEU A 80 -12.17 -4.40 3.26
C LEU A 80 -13.13 -3.97 2.14
N VAL A 81 -14.42 -3.89 2.42
CA VAL A 81 -15.44 -3.45 1.44
C VAL A 81 -15.16 -2.03 0.98
N GLU A 82 -14.92 -1.10 1.90
CA GLU A 82 -14.62 0.31 1.57
C GLU A 82 -13.31 0.44 0.79
N SER A 83 -12.28 -0.32 1.18
CA SER A 83 -11.00 -0.36 0.45
C SER A 83 -11.18 -0.87 -0.99
N ASN A 84 -11.96 -1.91 -1.20
CA ASN A 84 -12.21 -2.46 -2.54
C ASN A 84 -13.04 -1.50 -3.40
N LYS A 85 -14.05 -0.85 -2.81
CA LYS A 85 -14.84 0.19 -3.47
C LYS A 85 -13.97 1.34 -3.94
N SER A 86 -13.12 1.89 -3.08
CA SER A 86 -12.19 2.97 -3.42
C SER A 86 -11.20 2.59 -4.54
N LYS A 87 -10.77 1.33 -4.60
CA LYS A 87 -9.91 0.83 -5.69
C LYS A 87 -10.65 0.71 -7.00
N GLN A 88 -11.89 0.24 -6.96
CA GLN A 88 -12.73 0.16 -8.16
C GLN A 88 -13.03 1.55 -8.72
N GLU A 89 -13.37 2.51 -7.87
CA GLU A 89 -13.57 3.90 -8.27
C GLU A 89 -12.33 4.51 -8.94
N PHE A 90 -11.12 4.19 -8.45
CA PHE A 90 -9.89 4.62 -9.10
C PHE A 90 -9.73 4.00 -10.49
N ILE A 91 -9.98 2.70 -10.65
CA ILE A 91 -9.94 2.02 -11.95
C ILE A 91 -10.93 2.65 -12.93
N ASP A 92 -12.18 2.83 -12.49
CA ASP A 92 -13.26 3.38 -13.30
C ASP A 92 -12.96 4.81 -13.76
N SER A 93 -12.33 5.63 -12.90
CA SER A 93 -11.93 7.00 -13.24
C SER A 93 -10.89 7.10 -14.37
N LEU A 94 -10.13 6.03 -14.60
CA LEU A 94 -9.08 6.00 -15.62
C LEU A 94 -9.48 5.19 -16.86
N LYS A 95 -10.59 4.46 -16.81
CA LYS A 95 -10.99 3.53 -17.85
C LYS A 95 -11.16 4.22 -19.21
N ASP A 96 -12.01 5.24 -19.27
CA ASP A 96 -12.37 5.89 -20.53
C ASP A 96 -11.17 6.57 -21.19
N ILE A 97 -10.38 7.32 -20.42
CA ILE A 97 -9.18 7.96 -20.98
C ILE A 97 -8.15 6.93 -21.43
N SER A 98 -8.01 5.79 -20.73
CA SER A 98 -7.10 4.72 -21.13
C SER A 98 -7.53 4.07 -22.47
N ILE A 99 -8.84 3.96 -22.70
CA ILE A 99 -9.40 3.49 -23.98
C ILE A 99 -9.12 4.49 -25.10
N VAL A 100 -9.26 5.78 -24.84
CA VAL A 100 -8.93 6.85 -25.81
C VAL A 100 -7.46 6.79 -26.19
N GLU A 101 -6.57 6.70 -25.21
CA GLU A 101 -5.12 6.64 -25.44
C GLU A 101 -4.67 5.32 -26.13
N TYR A 102 -5.38 4.21 -25.91
CA TYR A 102 -5.17 2.98 -26.67
C TYR A 102 -5.41 3.19 -28.18
N ARG A 103 -6.51 3.86 -28.54
CA ARG A 103 -6.82 4.14 -29.97
C ARG A 103 -5.77 5.00 -30.63
N LYS A 104 -5.11 5.87 -29.89
CA LYS A 104 -4.03 6.75 -30.36
C LYS A 104 -2.69 6.02 -30.49
N SER A 105 -2.37 5.11 -29.58
CA SER A 105 -1.01 4.59 -29.42
C SER A 105 -0.88 3.07 -29.51
N GLY A 106 -1.96 2.31 -29.36
CA GLY A 106 -1.91 0.86 -29.18
C GLY A 106 -1.50 0.40 -27.78
N LEU A 107 -1.30 1.34 -26.84
CA LEU A 107 -0.93 1.01 -25.48
C LEU A 107 -2.16 0.54 -24.69
N LEU A 108 -2.15 -0.70 -24.24
CA LEU A 108 -3.29 -1.36 -23.62
C LEU A 108 -3.80 -0.64 -22.36
N PRO A 109 -5.13 -0.49 -22.20
CA PRO A 109 -5.74 0.12 -21.03
C PRO A 109 -5.28 -0.53 -19.73
N SER A 110 -5.18 -1.85 -19.67
CA SER A 110 -4.69 -2.59 -18.51
C SER A 110 -3.28 -2.16 -18.08
N VAL A 111 -2.38 -1.92 -19.06
CA VAL A 111 -1.02 -1.46 -18.79
C VAL A 111 -1.03 -0.02 -18.30
N THR A 112 -1.83 0.84 -18.90
CA THR A 112 -1.98 2.25 -18.50
C THR A 112 -2.47 2.36 -17.07
N ILE A 113 -3.56 1.64 -16.71
CA ILE A 113 -4.15 1.67 -15.38
C ILE A 113 -3.22 1.02 -14.34
N SER A 114 -2.60 -0.12 -14.67
CA SER A 114 -1.69 -0.80 -13.73
C SER A 114 -0.46 0.04 -13.38
N GLN A 115 0.09 0.80 -14.34
CA GLN A 115 1.14 1.78 -14.05
C GLN A 115 0.63 2.90 -13.14
N ALA A 116 -0.55 3.48 -13.42
CA ALA A 116 -1.14 4.50 -12.57
C ALA A 116 -1.33 4.00 -11.13
N ILE A 117 -1.83 2.78 -10.95
CA ILE A 117 -1.97 2.14 -9.64
C ILE A 117 -0.61 2.05 -8.92
N LEU A 118 0.40 1.52 -9.62
CA LEU A 118 1.72 1.27 -9.06
C LEU A 118 2.45 2.56 -8.68
N GLU A 119 2.46 3.55 -9.58
CA GLU A 119 3.23 4.78 -9.42
C GLU A 119 2.55 5.78 -8.46
N SER A 120 1.21 5.86 -8.47
CA SER A 120 0.47 6.80 -7.65
C SER A 120 0.02 6.25 -6.30
N ASN A 121 0.23 4.95 -6.04
CA ASN A 121 -0.38 4.26 -4.90
C ASN A 121 -1.90 4.47 -4.86
N TRP A 122 -2.60 4.11 -5.95
CA TRP A 122 -4.05 4.30 -6.07
C TRP A 122 -4.49 5.78 -5.99
N GLY A 123 -3.73 6.67 -6.58
CA GLY A 123 -3.99 8.11 -6.52
C GLY A 123 -3.68 8.77 -5.17
N ARG A 124 -3.15 8.01 -4.19
CA ARG A 124 -2.94 8.49 -2.82
C ARG A 124 -1.56 9.12 -2.59
N SER A 125 -0.66 9.06 -3.57
CA SER A 125 0.66 9.71 -3.44
C SER A 125 0.51 11.21 -3.26
N LYS A 126 1.44 11.83 -2.53
CA LYS A 126 1.42 13.29 -2.35
C LYS A 126 1.52 14.02 -3.70
N LEU A 127 2.36 13.53 -4.60
CA LEU A 127 2.52 14.10 -5.94
C LEU A 127 1.21 14.05 -6.73
N THR A 128 0.47 12.94 -6.66
CA THR A 128 -0.81 12.82 -7.35
C THR A 128 -1.85 13.78 -6.78
N ARG A 129 -1.93 13.91 -5.46
CA ARG A 129 -2.90 14.83 -4.83
C ARG A 129 -2.61 16.30 -5.12
N ASP A 130 -1.34 16.70 -5.14
CA ASP A 130 -0.94 18.10 -5.26
C ASP A 130 -0.78 18.55 -6.72
N ALA A 131 -0.55 17.59 -7.64
CA ALA A 131 -0.19 17.89 -9.04
C ALA A 131 -0.91 17.05 -10.09
N ASN A 132 -1.87 16.19 -9.71
CA ASN A 132 -2.52 15.22 -10.61
C ASN A 132 -1.55 14.35 -11.42
N ASN A 133 -0.30 14.20 -10.97
CA ASN A 133 0.73 13.46 -11.67
C ASN A 133 0.73 11.99 -11.23
N LEU A 134 0.05 11.15 -12.00
CA LEU A 134 -0.14 9.73 -11.70
C LEU A 134 1.14 8.89 -11.90
N TYR A 135 2.05 9.33 -12.77
CA TYR A 135 3.17 8.50 -13.23
C TYR A 135 4.55 9.03 -12.78
N GLY A 136 4.58 10.07 -11.98
CA GLY A 136 5.84 10.63 -11.50
C GLY A 136 6.70 11.24 -12.60
N ILE A 137 6.10 11.82 -13.66
CA ILE A 137 6.85 12.39 -14.77
C ILE A 137 7.50 13.70 -14.32
N LYS A 138 8.83 13.77 -14.48
CA LYS A 138 9.61 14.97 -14.18
C LYS A 138 9.38 16.06 -15.24
N ALA A 139 9.38 17.31 -14.80
CA ALA A 139 9.40 18.48 -15.67
C ALA A 139 10.85 18.80 -16.06
N ASP A 140 11.25 18.37 -17.24
CA ASP A 140 12.55 18.70 -17.81
C ASP A 140 12.51 20.04 -18.56
N SER A 141 13.62 20.40 -19.22
CA SER A 141 13.76 21.65 -19.99
C SER A 141 12.79 21.77 -21.17
N SER A 142 12.21 20.66 -21.65
CA SER A 142 11.23 20.65 -22.73
C SER A 142 9.80 20.83 -22.24
N TRP A 143 9.57 20.81 -20.93
CA TRP A 143 8.25 21.00 -20.33
C TRP A 143 7.91 22.48 -20.14
N HIS A 144 6.86 22.98 -20.78
CA HIS A 144 6.41 24.37 -20.72
C HIS A 144 5.12 24.56 -19.89
N GLY A 145 4.53 23.47 -19.37
CA GLY A 145 3.35 23.53 -18.51
C GLY A 145 3.69 23.79 -17.04
N ASP A 146 2.66 23.77 -16.21
CA ASP A 146 2.79 23.91 -14.76
C ASP A 146 3.70 22.81 -14.17
N LYS A 147 4.45 23.18 -13.13
CA LYS A 147 5.34 22.25 -12.42
C LYS A 147 5.33 22.50 -10.92
N VAL A 148 5.68 21.46 -10.19
CA VAL A 148 5.75 21.49 -8.72
C VAL A 148 7.08 20.92 -8.26
N LEU A 149 7.67 21.56 -7.23
CA LEU A 149 8.93 21.10 -6.64
C LEU A 149 8.64 20.05 -5.56
N PHE A 150 9.24 18.87 -5.69
CA PHE A 150 9.19 17.82 -4.68
C PHE A 150 10.58 17.41 -4.25
N ASN A 151 10.73 17.15 -2.94
CA ASN A 151 11.91 16.50 -2.39
C ASN A 151 11.73 14.99 -2.54
N THR A 152 12.54 14.37 -3.38
CA THR A 152 12.49 12.94 -3.69
C THR A 152 13.76 12.25 -3.20
N LYS A 153 13.64 10.97 -2.85
CA LYS A 153 14.79 10.11 -2.61
C LYS A 153 15.27 9.56 -3.94
N GLU A 154 16.45 9.96 -4.36
CA GLU A 154 17.18 9.34 -5.46
C GLU A 154 18.33 8.52 -4.90
N TYR A 155 18.96 7.67 -5.71
CA TYR A 155 20.05 6.75 -5.39
C TYR A 155 20.78 6.96 -4.03
N TYR A 156 20.92 5.90 -3.23
CA TYR A 156 21.69 5.88 -1.96
C TYR A 156 21.24 6.84 -0.85
N ASN A 157 19.93 7.00 -0.63
CA ASN A 157 19.38 7.88 0.42
C ASN A 157 19.67 9.40 0.26
N SER A 158 20.13 9.86 -0.89
CA SER A 158 20.20 11.30 -1.16
C SER A 158 18.82 11.88 -1.43
N HIS A 159 18.46 12.94 -0.72
CA HIS A 159 17.26 13.71 -0.99
C HIS A 159 17.61 14.76 -2.06
N VAL A 160 16.92 14.69 -3.20
CA VAL A 160 17.09 15.63 -4.31
C VAL A 160 15.79 16.36 -4.57
N ASN A 161 15.86 17.67 -4.72
CA ASN A 161 14.74 18.47 -5.17
C ASN A 161 14.61 18.34 -6.69
N ALA A 162 13.45 17.86 -7.15
CA ALA A 162 13.13 17.73 -8.57
C ALA A 162 11.80 18.37 -8.89
N TYR A 163 11.72 18.99 -10.09
CA TYR A 163 10.45 19.47 -10.61
C TYR A 163 9.70 18.34 -11.29
N PHE A 164 8.42 18.25 -10.99
CA PHE A 164 7.48 17.31 -11.62
C PHE A 164 6.41 18.08 -12.38
N ARG A 165 5.90 17.49 -13.46
CA ARG A 165 4.81 18.03 -14.25
C ARG A 165 3.55 18.10 -13.38
N LYS A 166 2.81 19.21 -13.50
CA LYS A 166 1.51 19.39 -12.85
C LYS A 166 0.44 19.45 -13.92
N TYR A 167 -0.64 18.71 -13.70
CA TYR A 167 -1.72 18.59 -14.69
C TYR A 167 -3.04 19.14 -14.13
N PRO A 168 -3.94 19.63 -15.02
CA PRO A 168 -5.29 20.02 -14.64
C PRO A 168 -6.11 18.85 -14.09
N SER A 169 -5.94 17.65 -14.68
CA SER A 169 -6.67 16.43 -14.31
C SER A 169 -5.82 15.16 -14.42
N TRP A 170 -6.35 14.04 -13.94
CA TRP A 170 -5.77 12.72 -14.16
C TRP A 170 -5.77 12.32 -15.62
N ALA A 171 -6.80 12.73 -16.39
CA ALA A 171 -6.86 12.46 -17.82
C ALA A 171 -5.69 13.12 -18.56
N ASP A 172 -5.35 14.38 -18.24
CA ASP A 172 -4.18 15.06 -18.81
C ASP A 172 -2.88 14.33 -18.46
N SER A 173 -2.77 13.81 -17.23
CA SER A 173 -1.61 13.01 -16.83
C SER A 173 -1.47 11.71 -17.64
N VAL A 174 -2.60 11.04 -17.93
CA VAL A 174 -2.61 9.82 -18.78
C VAL A 174 -2.20 10.14 -20.19
N SER A 175 -2.75 11.21 -20.79
CA SER A 175 -2.44 11.63 -22.14
C SER A 175 -0.98 12.04 -22.30
N ASP A 176 -0.46 12.88 -21.40
CA ASP A 176 0.94 13.30 -21.46
C ASP A 176 1.91 12.12 -21.25
N ARG A 177 1.57 11.15 -20.37
CA ARG A 177 2.35 9.92 -20.22
C ARG A 177 2.40 9.13 -21.53
N THR A 178 1.29 9.01 -22.23
CA THR A 178 1.27 8.32 -23.54
C THR A 178 2.16 9.03 -24.53
N ASP A 179 2.06 10.36 -24.64
CA ASP A 179 2.92 11.19 -25.49
C ASP A 179 4.39 11.07 -25.11
N PHE A 180 4.70 11.08 -23.82
CA PHE A 180 6.05 10.87 -23.30
C PHE A 180 6.64 9.53 -23.77
N LEU A 181 5.87 8.45 -23.70
CA LEU A 181 6.31 7.13 -24.15
C LEU A 181 6.50 7.10 -25.67
N MET A 182 5.57 7.66 -26.44
CA MET A 182 5.65 7.72 -27.91
C MET A 182 6.82 8.56 -28.42
N LYS A 183 7.16 9.66 -27.75
CA LYS A 183 8.28 10.54 -28.12
C LYS A 183 9.65 9.96 -27.77
N ASN A 184 9.73 9.00 -26.85
CA ASN A 184 11.01 8.45 -26.40
C ASN A 184 11.38 7.19 -27.18
N ARG A 185 12.41 7.28 -28.01
CA ARG A 185 12.91 6.19 -28.89
C ARG A 185 13.18 4.87 -28.18
N ARG A 186 13.52 4.87 -26.89
CA ARG A 186 13.80 3.64 -26.12
C ARG A 186 12.57 2.73 -26.02
N TYR A 187 11.37 3.29 -25.88
CA TYR A 187 10.13 2.51 -25.81
C TYR A 187 9.72 1.97 -27.18
N LEU A 188 9.93 2.76 -28.24
CA LEU A 188 9.74 2.30 -29.63
C LEU A 188 10.69 1.13 -29.93
N LYS A 189 11.98 1.26 -29.61
CA LYS A 189 12.97 0.21 -29.84
C LYS A 189 12.68 -1.08 -29.02
N ALA A 190 12.03 -0.97 -27.88
CA ALA A 190 11.61 -2.11 -27.06
C ALA A 190 10.32 -2.77 -27.57
N GLY A 191 9.71 -2.28 -28.65
CA GLY A 191 8.49 -2.84 -29.25
C GLY A 191 7.23 -2.59 -28.41
N LEU A 192 7.22 -1.53 -27.60
CA LEU A 192 6.11 -1.26 -26.66
C LEU A 192 4.76 -1.14 -27.39
N PHE A 193 4.73 -0.43 -28.52
CA PHE A 193 3.52 -0.14 -29.27
C PHE A 193 3.18 -1.18 -30.33
N GLU A 194 4.10 -2.09 -30.63
CA GLU A 194 3.93 -3.20 -31.57
C GLU A 194 3.38 -4.46 -30.86
N SER A 195 3.46 -4.48 -29.55
CA SER A 195 3.01 -5.61 -28.74
C SER A 195 1.51 -5.55 -28.49
N ASN A 196 0.81 -6.65 -28.72
CA ASN A 196 -0.65 -6.76 -28.55
C ASN A 196 -1.10 -7.45 -27.26
N THR A 197 -0.17 -7.73 -26.35
CA THR A 197 -0.47 -8.34 -25.05
C THR A 197 0.07 -7.50 -23.90
N TYR A 198 -0.67 -7.42 -22.80
CA TYR A 198 -0.22 -6.68 -21.63
C TYR A 198 1.10 -7.21 -21.05
N ARG A 199 1.38 -8.51 -21.22
CA ARG A 199 2.65 -9.10 -20.77
C ARG A 199 3.83 -8.58 -21.56
N ALA A 200 3.70 -8.55 -22.88
CA ALA A 200 4.75 -8.05 -23.75
C ALA A 200 4.95 -6.53 -23.57
N GLN A 201 3.87 -5.76 -23.44
CA GLN A 201 3.97 -4.32 -23.17
C GLN A 201 4.60 -4.03 -21.80
N ALA A 202 4.24 -4.78 -20.75
CA ALA A 202 4.87 -4.64 -19.44
C ALA A 202 6.38 -4.96 -19.49
N GLN A 203 6.77 -6.01 -20.22
CA GLN A 203 8.17 -6.35 -20.44
C GLN A 203 8.91 -5.28 -21.22
N ALA A 204 8.31 -4.76 -22.31
CA ALA A 204 8.90 -3.68 -23.10
C ALA A 204 9.16 -2.41 -22.28
N LEU A 205 8.26 -2.07 -21.34
CA LEU A 205 8.48 -0.96 -20.39
C LEU A 205 9.69 -1.22 -19.47
N GLU A 206 9.83 -2.44 -18.96
CA GLU A 206 10.96 -2.83 -18.12
C GLU A 206 12.27 -2.82 -18.88
N ASP A 207 12.30 -3.39 -20.11
CA ASP A 207 13.47 -3.47 -20.98
C ASP A 207 13.93 -2.08 -21.42
N ALA A 208 12.99 -1.20 -21.71
CA ALA A 208 13.27 0.21 -22.01
C ALA A 208 13.76 1.02 -20.79
N GLY A 209 13.78 0.43 -19.60
CA GLY A 209 14.22 1.09 -18.37
C GLY A 209 13.24 2.16 -17.89
N TYR A 210 11.93 1.88 -17.93
CA TYR A 210 10.93 2.76 -17.32
C TYR A 210 11.15 2.90 -15.83
N ALA A 211 11.47 1.80 -15.16
CA ALA A 211 11.87 1.76 -13.77
C ALA A 211 13.06 0.83 -13.56
N THR A 212 13.91 1.15 -12.58
CA THR A 212 15.14 0.41 -12.25
C THR A 212 14.96 -0.55 -11.07
N THR A 213 13.73 -0.81 -10.65
CA THR A 213 13.43 -1.64 -9.48
C THR A 213 13.90 -3.08 -9.67
N THR A 214 14.71 -3.56 -8.72
CA THR A 214 15.20 -4.94 -8.68
C THR A 214 14.77 -5.65 -7.39
N ASN A 215 14.73 -6.98 -7.41
CA ASN A 215 14.58 -7.78 -6.20
C ASN A 215 15.92 -7.94 -5.47
N SER A 216 15.94 -8.67 -4.35
CA SER A 216 17.14 -8.94 -3.55
C SER A 216 18.25 -9.71 -4.30
N LYS A 217 17.91 -10.33 -5.44
CA LYS A 217 18.84 -11.06 -6.32
C LYS A 217 19.29 -10.22 -7.53
N GLY A 218 18.96 -8.94 -7.59
CA GLY A 218 19.30 -8.04 -8.70
C GLY A 218 18.46 -8.22 -9.97
N LYS A 219 17.44 -9.10 -9.98
CA LYS A 219 16.53 -9.26 -11.12
C LYS A 219 15.55 -8.08 -11.17
N LYS A 220 15.38 -7.47 -12.35
CA LYS A 220 14.30 -6.50 -12.60
C LYS A 220 12.93 -7.14 -12.33
N ILE A 221 12.01 -6.37 -11.76
CA ILE A 221 10.69 -6.85 -11.31
C ILE A 221 9.54 -5.91 -11.68
N TYR A 222 9.80 -4.91 -12.51
CA TYR A 222 8.78 -3.93 -12.86
C TYR A 222 7.65 -4.56 -13.67
N ALA A 223 8.00 -5.34 -14.70
CA ALA A 223 7.03 -6.08 -15.52
C ALA A 223 6.21 -7.06 -14.65
N ASP A 224 6.86 -7.80 -13.77
CA ASP A 224 6.20 -8.75 -12.86
C ASP A 224 5.16 -8.03 -11.96
N LYS A 225 5.47 -6.82 -11.46
CA LYS A 225 4.55 -6.00 -10.66
C LYS A 225 3.33 -5.57 -11.46
N LEU A 226 3.52 -5.05 -12.68
CA LEU A 226 2.41 -4.64 -13.54
C LEU A 226 1.50 -5.82 -13.87
N ILE A 227 2.08 -6.96 -14.27
CA ILE A 227 1.35 -8.19 -14.58
C ILE A 227 0.56 -8.69 -13.36
N SER A 228 1.14 -8.59 -12.16
CA SER A 228 0.45 -8.98 -10.92
C SER A 228 -0.77 -8.08 -10.66
N ILE A 229 -0.63 -6.77 -10.81
CA ILE A 229 -1.74 -5.82 -10.66
C ILE A 229 -2.83 -6.09 -11.70
N ILE A 230 -2.46 -6.24 -12.97
CA ILE A 230 -3.41 -6.52 -14.06
C ILE A 230 -4.25 -7.75 -13.77
N LYS A 231 -3.62 -8.82 -13.27
CA LYS A 231 -4.32 -10.06 -12.91
C LYS A 231 -5.16 -9.93 -11.65
N SER A 232 -4.66 -9.23 -10.63
CA SER A 232 -5.34 -9.13 -9.33
C SER A 232 -6.62 -8.31 -9.39
N TYR A 233 -6.76 -7.45 -10.39
CA TYR A 233 -7.91 -6.57 -10.59
C TYR A 233 -8.60 -6.78 -11.93
N ASP A 234 -8.30 -7.88 -12.63
CA ASP A 234 -8.87 -8.30 -13.91
C ASP A 234 -8.86 -7.19 -14.97
N LEU A 235 -7.83 -6.30 -14.93
CA LEU A 235 -7.74 -5.14 -15.82
C LEU A 235 -7.69 -5.53 -17.30
N TYR A 236 -7.26 -6.76 -17.63
CA TYR A 236 -7.24 -7.30 -18.99
C TYR A 236 -8.64 -7.40 -19.61
N GLU A 237 -9.71 -7.42 -18.81
CA GLU A 237 -11.08 -7.37 -19.32
C GLU A 237 -11.37 -6.07 -20.07
N ILE A 238 -10.73 -4.96 -19.67
CA ILE A 238 -10.85 -3.68 -20.35
C ILE A 238 -10.18 -3.75 -21.74
N ASP A 239 -9.11 -4.53 -21.89
CA ASP A 239 -8.42 -4.71 -23.18
C ASP A 239 -9.31 -5.41 -24.21
N TYR A 240 -10.22 -6.30 -23.79
CA TYR A 240 -11.17 -6.95 -24.70
C TYR A 240 -12.22 -5.99 -25.26
N MET A 241 -12.48 -4.86 -24.60
CA MET A 241 -13.42 -3.85 -25.09
C MET A 241 -12.86 -3.05 -26.28
N VAL A 242 -11.54 -3.04 -26.44
CA VAL A 242 -10.86 -2.20 -27.44
C VAL A 242 -10.19 -3.00 -28.55
N LYS A 243 -9.96 -4.30 -28.35
CA LYS A 243 -9.42 -5.17 -29.42
C LYS A 243 -10.49 -5.49 -30.45
N PRO A 244 -10.16 -5.48 -31.75
CA PRO A 244 -11.08 -6.02 -32.75
C PRO A 244 -11.36 -7.50 -32.45
N LYS A 245 -12.64 -7.87 -32.62
CA LYS A 245 -13.07 -9.27 -32.53
C LYS A 245 -12.49 -10.09 -33.65
#